data_9e2ea206e20def64cb34612e9bb75339
#
_entry.id   9e2ea206e20def64cb34612e9bb75339
#
_cell.length_a   1.000
_cell.length_b   1.000
_cell.length_c   1.000
_cell.angle_alpha   90.00
_cell.angle_beta   90.00
_cell.angle_gamma   90.00
#
_symmetry.space_group_name_H-M   'P 1'
#
loop_
_entity.id
_entity.type
_entity.pdbx_description
1 polymer ?
#
loop_
_entity_poly.entity_id
_entity_poly.type
_entity_poly.pdbx_seq_one_letter_code
_entity_poly.pdbx_strand_id
1 'polypeptide(L)'
;MQLEDKLAILADSAKYDVACTSSGVDRAGVHGKLGCSVAAGICHSFTPDGRCISLLKVLYSNACCYDCGYCVNRRSNDVPRATFTPRELAELTIGFYKRNYIEGLFLSSAVIGTPDYTMERMIEALRILRQEYHFNGYIHAKTIPGADAELVRRIGLLADRLSVNIELPSEASLSLLAPDKKKQAILKPMGQIAVQSAQSKKELVLYRHAPAFAPAGQSTQMIIGATPESDRHIMGLAESLYKKYSLKRVFFSAYLPVNSDSRLPALDVRPPLLREHWLYQADWLLRYYDFSAWELLTEEEPNFDPYLDPKCTWAVRHPEFFPVEINTAPKAALLRIPGIGPKSALRILSARRQQHLGMAELKRMGVVLKRAQYFITCNGRAAAHGTRQEIAAALLDPKAFAVGTQQLSLDDFTPKVLPDAAPAVQKLAAAGMPARQAAYEVKQEALQCLTRRM
;
A
#
# COMPACT_ATOMS: atom_id res chain seq x y z
N MET A 1 13.77 -10.88 30.94
CA MET A 1 12.54 -10.33 30.35
C MET A 1 11.66 -11.50 29.98
N GLN A 2 10.42 -11.49 30.41
CA GLN A 2 9.45 -12.55 30.09
C GLN A 2 9.05 -12.50 28.61
N LEU A 3 8.50 -13.59 28.08
CA LEU A 3 8.16 -13.71 26.66
C LEU A 3 7.06 -12.72 26.27
N GLU A 4 6.11 -12.48 27.15
CA GLU A 4 5.01 -11.51 26.95
C GLU A 4 5.52 -10.08 26.81
N ASP A 5 6.51 -9.69 27.66
CA ASP A 5 7.13 -8.36 27.58
C ASP A 5 7.88 -8.18 26.25
N LYS A 6 8.62 -9.22 25.81
CA LYS A 6 9.29 -9.20 24.51
C LYS A 6 8.28 -9.06 23.38
N LEU A 7 7.17 -9.80 23.43
CA LEU A 7 6.11 -9.72 22.42
C LEU A 7 5.52 -8.31 22.36
N ALA A 8 5.20 -7.70 23.49
CA ALA A 8 4.64 -6.36 23.53
C ALA A 8 5.58 -5.33 22.87
N ILE A 9 6.87 -5.34 23.21
CA ILE A 9 7.88 -4.45 22.65
C ILE A 9 8.07 -4.68 21.14
N LEU A 10 8.21 -5.94 20.73
CA LEU A 10 8.56 -6.29 19.34
C LEU A 10 7.36 -6.22 18.38
N ALA A 11 6.15 -6.42 18.87
CA ALA A 11 4.93 -6.21 18.11
C ALA A 11 4.65 -4.71 17.95
N ASP A 12 4.81 -3.89 18.99
CA ASP A 12 4.66 -2.43 18.90
C ASP A 12 5.70 -1.84 17.94
N SER A 13 6.95 -2.26 18.02
CA SER A 13 8.00 -1.85 17.10
C SER A 13 7.70 -2.23 15.63
N ALA A 14 6.98 -3.31 15.40
CA ALA A 14 6.60 -3.77 14.06
C ALA A 14 5.46 -2.96 13.42
N LYS A 15 4.73 -2.13 14.14
CA LYS A 15 3.60 -1.33 13.60
C LYS A 15 4.02 -0.36 12.49
N TYR A 16 5.27 0.11 12.52
CA TYR A 16 5.83 1.01 11.50
C TYR A 16 6.20 0.30 10.19
N ASP A 17 6.12 -1.01 10.17
CA ASP A 17 6.39 -1.84 9.01
C ASP A 17 5.08 -2.03 8.22
N VAL A 18 4.93 -1.35 7.09
CA VAL A 18 3.69 -1.38 6.31
C VAL A 18 3.63 -2.62 5.43
N ALA A 19 3.06 -3.67 5.96
CA ALA A 19 2.50 -4.75 5.14
C ALA A 19 1.07 -5.06 5.59
N CYS A 20 0.56 -4.33 6.60
CA CYS A 20 -0.75 -4.57 7.19
C CYS A 20 -1.23 -3.38 7.99
N THR A 21 -2.52 -3.20 7.99
CA THR A 21 -3.26 -2.30 8.85
C THR A 21 -3.49 -2.96 10.21
N SER A 22 -3.00 -2.34 11.30
CA SER A 22 -3.38 -2.74 12.66
C SER A 22 -4.80 -2.26 12.95
N SER A 23 -5.53 -2.95 13.83
CA SER A 23 -6.93 -2.59 14.19
C SER A 23 -7.07 -1.21 14.84
N GLY A 24 -5.99 -0.59 15.26
CA GLY A 24 -5.98 0.76 15.87
C GLY A 24 -6.77 0.89 17.19
N VAL A 25 -7.26 -0.21 17.73
CA VAL A 25 -8.00 -0.24 19.00
C VAL A 25 -7.14 -0.90 20.05
N ASP A 26 -6.84 -0.16 21.12
CA ASP A 26 -6.19 -0.67 22.33
C ASP A 26 -7.16 -0.56 23.51
N ARG A 27 -7.62 -1.72 24.01
CA ARG A 27 -8.47 -1.82 25.20
C ARG A 27 -7.96 -2.96 26.07
N ALA A 28 -7.40 -2.63 27.21
CA ALA A 28 -7.00 -3.63 28.21
C ALA A 28 -8.21 -4.45 28.68
N GLY A 29 -7.97 -5.71 29.04
CA GLY A 29 -8.96 -6.55 29.68
C GLY A 29 -9.44 -5.94 31.01
N VAL A 30 -10.75 -5.87 31.22
CA VAL A 30 -11.35 -5.38 32.47
C VAL A 30 -12.00 -6.56 33.15
N HIS A 31 -11.76 -6.69 34.47
CA HIS A 31 -12.38 -7.74 35.28
C HIS A 31 -13.92 -7.70 35.16
N GLY A 32 -14.53 -8.85 34.85
CA GLY A 32 -15.98 -8.96 34.63
C GLY A 32 -16.47 -8.66 33.21
N LYS A 33 -15.56 -8.35 32.24
CA LYS A 33 -15.88 -8.24 30.82
C LYS A 33 -15.12 -9.29 30.01
N LEU A 34 -15.78 -9.83 28.97
CA LEU A 34 -15.16 -10.77 28.05
C LEU A 34 -14.39 -10.03 26.95
N GLY A 35 -13.12 -10.41 26.76
CA GLY A 35 -12.26 -9.92 25.68
C GLY A 35 -11.43 -8.68 26.02
N CYS A 36 -10.30 -8.58 25.36
CA CYS A 36 -9.46 -7.39 25.29
C CYS A 36 -9.16 -7.12 23.81
N SER A 37 -8.88 -5.88 23.46
CA SER A 37 -8.38 -5.50 22.14
C SER A 37 -7.02 -4.84 22.32
N VAL A 38 -6.01 -5.67 22.52
CA VAL A 38 -4.63 -5.22 22.60
C VAL A 38 -4.06 -5.22 21.18
N ALA A 39 -3.18 -4.27 20.86
CA ALA A 39 -2.43 -4.25 19.61
C ALA A 39 -1.43 -5.44 19.57
N ALA A 40 -1.93 -6.64 19.36
CA ALA A 40 -1.22 -7.91 19.56
C ALA A 40 -0.34 -8.32 18.37
N GLY A 41 0.10 -7.38 17.51
CA GLY A 41 0.98 -7.71 16.39
C GLY A 41 0.34 -8.63 15.34
N ILE A 42 -0.99 -8.77 15.32
CA ILE A 42 -1.70 -9.53 14.28
C ILE A 42 -2.05 -8.58 13.16
N CYS A 43 -1.62 -8.92 11.96
CA CYS A 43 -1.93 -8.18 10.75
C CYS A 43 -2.75 -9.01 9.77
N HIS A 44 -3.43 -8.33 8.84
CA HIS A 44 -4.25 -8.97 7.82
C HIS A 44 -3.63 -8.78 6.44
N SER A 45 -3.49 -9.85 5.69
CA SER A 45 -3.10 -9.83 4.28
C SER A 45 -4.20 -10.47 3.44
N PHE A 46 -4.35 -10.01 2.18
CA PHE A 46 -5.38 -10.56 1.30
C PHE A 46 -4.73 -11.40 0.19
N THR A 47 -5.32 -12.57 -0.04
CA THR A 47 -5.00 -13.41 -1.18
C THR A 47 -5.62 -12.85 -2.47
N PRO A 48 -5.16 -13.27 -3.66
CA PRO A 48 -5.72 -12.80 -4.94
C PRO A 48 -7.22 -13.08 -5.12
N ASP A 49 -7.75 -14.10 -4.45
CA ASP A 49 -9.16 -14.46 -4.40
C ASP A 49 -9.99 -13.64 -3.38
N GLY A 50 -9.33 -12.73 -2.65
CA GLY A 50 -9.98 -11.83 -1.68
C GLY A 50 -10.12 -12.40 -0.27
N ARG A 51 -9.59 -13.59 0.02
CA ARG A 51 -9.58 -14.16 1.37
C ARG A 51 -8.60 -13.40 2.26
N CYS A 52 -9.04 -13.05 3.48
CA CYS A 52 -8.21 -12.45 4.50
C CYS A 52 -7.37 -13.53 5.21
N ILE A 53 -6.08 -13.28 5.37
CA ILE A 53 -5.13 -14.12 6.11
C ILE A 53 -4.62 -13.31 7.29
N SER A 54 -4.76 -13.84 8.50
CA SER A 54 -4.19 -13.27 9.72
C SER A 54 -2.74 -13.72 9.93
N LEU A 55 -1.82 -12.77 10.16
CA LEU A 55 -0.40 -13.04 10.33
C LEU A 55 0.08 -12.49 11.67
N LEU A 56 0.89 -13.27 12.40
CA LEU A 56 1.68 -12.72 13.48
C LEU A 56 2.76 -11.81 12.88
N LYS A 57 2.70 -10.52 13.19
CA LYS A 57 3.64 -9.52 12.71
C LYS A 57 4.51 -9.03 13.84
N VAL A 58 5.77 -9.41 13.84
CA VAL A 58 6.73 -9.07 14.87
C VAL A 58 8.11 -8.79 14.28
N LEU A 59 8.92 -8.02 15.03
CA LEU A 59 10.36 -7.99 14.83
C LEU A 59 11.00 -9.16 15.54
N TYR A 60 12.03 -9.77 14.94
CA TYR A 60 12.93 -10.69 15.64
C TYR A 60 13.68 -9.95 16.76
N SER A 61 14.14 -8.74 16.48
CA SER A 61 14.76 -7.82 17.41
C SER A 61 14.47 -6.37 17.02
N ASN A 62 14.39 -5.45 17.98
CA ASN A 62 14.41 -4.01 17.75
C ASN A 62 15.73 -3.35 18.21
N ALA A 63 16.73 -4.13 18.67
CA ALA A 63 18.06 -3.65 19.00
C ALA A 63 18.90 -3.45 17.73
N CYS A 64 18.81 -2.25 17.13
CA CYS A 64 19.47 -1.92 15.87
C CYS A 64 20.86 -1.33 16.08
N CYS A 65 21.83 -1.74 15.25
CA CYS A 65 23.14 -1.10 15.17
C CYS A 65 23.18 0.08 14.19
N TYR A 66 22.13 0.27 13.33
CA TYR A 66 22.03 1.36 12.39
C TYR A 66 21.34 2.58 13.00
N ASP A 67 21.60 3.76 12.42
CA ASP A 67 21.04 5.03 12.89
C ASP A 67 20.20 5.75 11.84
N CYS A 68 19.27 5.03 11.21
CA CYS A 68 18.38 5.59 10.19
C CYS A 68 17.46 6.65 10.77
N GLY A 69 17.54 7.92 10.28
CA GLY A 69 16.81 9.06 10.82
C GLY A 69 15.30 8.89 10.94
N TYR A 70 14.69 8.16 9.99
CA TYR A 70 13.24 7.91 9.96
C TYR A 70 12.75 6.78 10.88
N CYS A 71 13.66 6.03 11.53
CA CYS A 71 13.30 4.80 12.24
C CYS A 71 13.19 5.02 13.74
N VAL A 72 12.10 4.54 14.35
CA VAL A 72 11.92 4.58 15.82
C VAL A 72 12.96 3.71 16.53
N ASN A 73 13.39 2.61 15.90
CA ASN A 73 14.33 1.65 16.46
C ASN A 73 15.80 1.98 16.13
N ARG A 74 16.11 3.20 15.67
CA ARG A 74 17.49 3.61 15.40
C ARG A 74 18.33 3.53 16.67
N ARG A 75 19.66 3.33 16.51
CA ARG A 75 20.59 3.13 17.62
C ARG A 75 20.54 4.24 18.67
N SER A 76 20.44 5.49 18.23
CA SER A 76 20.47 6.66 19.10
C SER A 76 19.17 6.94 19.87
N ASN A 77 18.07 6.24 19.58
CA ASN A 77 16.82 6.39 20.32
C ASN A 77 16.84 5.57 21.61
N ASP A 78 16.45 6.21 22.71
CA ASP A 78 16.22 5.54 24.01
C ASP A 78 14.80 4.93 24.03
N VAL A 79 14.68 3.70 23.52
CA VAL A 79 13.44 2.91 23.51
C VAL A 79 13.70 1.53 24.11
N PRO A 80 12.70 0.90 24.75
CA PRO A 80 12.83 -0.46 25.24
C PRO A 80 13.29 -1.42 24.15
N ARG A 81 14.35 -2.20 24.42
CA ARG A 81 14.93 -3.14 23.47
C ARG A 81 14.66 -4.58 23.89
N ALA A 82 14.29 -5.39 22.92
CA ALA A 82 14.07 -6.82 23.10
C ALA A 82 14.59 -7.62 21.90
N THR A 83 14.89 -8.88 22.14
CA THR A 83 15.30 -9.83 21.11
C THR A 83 14.74 -11.20 21.47
N PHE A 84 14.08 -11.85 20.53
CA PHE A 84 13.70 -13.25 20.67
C PHE A 84 14.92 -14.16 20.47
N THR A 85 14.92 -15.30 21.12
CA THR A 85 15.70 -16.43 20.61
C THR A 85 14.95 -17.07 19.43
N PRO A 86 15.63 -17.79 18.51
CA PRO A 86 14.96 -18.50 17.43
C PRO A 86 13.84 -19.43 17.92
N ARG A 87 14.06 -20.12 19.05
CA ARG A 87 13.09 -21.05 19.64
C ARG A 87 11.89 -20.32 20.23
N GLU A 88 12.10 -19.25 20.99
CA GLU A 88 11.00 -18.43 21.54
C GLU A 88 10.06 -17.94 20.42
N LEU A 89 10.60 -17.43 19.31
CA LEU A 89 9.80 -16.97 18.18
C LEU A 89 9.02 -18.11 17.53
N ALA A 90 9.66 -19.26 17.35
CA ALA A 90 9.01 -20.43 16.77
C ALA A 90 7.87 -20.96 17.66
N GLU A 91 8.11 -21.12 18.97
CA GLU A 91 7.11 -21.57 19.94
C GLU A 91 5.94 -20.59 20.06
N LEU A 92 6.22 -19.29 20.08
CA LEU A 92 5.20 -18.24 20.05
C LEU A 92 4.30 -18.35 18.81
N THR A 93 4.91 -18.47 17.63
CA THR A 93 4.20 -18.61 16.36
C THR A 93 3.31 -19.84 16.36
N ILE A 94 3.82 -20.99 16.78
CA ILE A 94 3.05 -22.24 16.88
C ILE A 94 1.94 -22.14 17.94
N GLY A 95 2.20 -21.49 19.06
CA GLY A 95 1.20 -21.25 20.10
C GLY A 95 0.00 -20.44 19.59
N PHE A 96 0.25 -19.36 18.83
CA PHE A 96 -0.80 -18.56 18.19
C PHE A 96 -1.54 -19.33 17.10
N TYR A 97 -0.80 -20.09 16.28
CA TYR A 97 -1.39 -20.91 15.23
C TYR A 97 -2.32 -22.00 15.79
N LYS A 98 -1.87 -22.76 16.80
CA LYS A 98 -2.67 -23.81 17.46
C LYS A 98 -3.95 -23.27 18.10
N ARG A 99 -3.95 -22.00 18.55
CA ARG A 99 -5.13 -21.31 19.07
C ARG A 99 -5.99 -20.67 17.99
N ASN A 100 -5.64 -20.87 16.72
CA ASN A 100 -6.35 -20.32 15.56
C ASN A 100 -6.43 -18.78 15.52
N TYR A 101 -5.41 -18.11 16.09
CA TYR A 101 -5.32 -16.65 16.04
C TYR A 101 -4.67 -16.14 14.76
N ILE A 102 -3.81 -16.95 14.15
CA ILE A 102 -3.05 -16.62 12.95
C ILE A 102 -3.01 -17.80 11.98
N GLU A 103 -2.84 -17.48 10.70
CA GLU A 103 -2.58 -18.44 9.61
C GLU A 103 -1.12 -18.42 9.15
N GLY A 104 -0.33 -17.44 9.62
CA GLY A 104 1.07 -17.31 9.22
C GLY A 104 1.88 -16.32 10.03
N LEU A 105 3.12 -16.12 9.60
CA LEU A 105 4.11 -15.24 10.22
C LEU A 105 4.58 -14.18 9.23
N PHE A 106 4.62 -12.92 9.68
CA PHE A 106 5.35 -11.84 9.03
C PHE A 106 6.54 -11.45 9.91
N LEU A 107 7.74 -11.81 9.46
CA LEU A 107 8.97 -11.64 10.20
C LEU A 107 9.87 -10.56 9.58
N SER A 108 10.19 -9.56 10.37
CA SER A 108 11.25 -8.59 10.09
C SER A 108 12.23 -8.50 11.28
N SER A 109 13.27 -7.69 11.17
CA SER A 109 14.20 -7.43 12.26
C SER A 109 14.92 -6.09 12.08
N ALA A 110 15.31 -5.49 13.19
CA ALA A 110 16.43 -4.57 13.22
C ALA A 110 17.74 -5.33 12.96
N VAL A 111 18.82 -4.62 12.63
CA VAL A 111 20.12 -5.22 12.36
C VAL A 111 20.90 -5.37 13.68
N ILE A 112 21.09 -6.61 14.12
CA ILE A 112 21.82 -6.95 15.35
C ILE A 112 23.28 -7.20 15.00
N GLY A 113 24.17 -6.28 15.36
CA GLY A 113 25.60 -6.41 15.06
C GLY A 113 25.90 -6.38 13.57
N THR A 114 25.66 -7.49 12.85
CA THR A 114 25.86 -7.59 11.39
C THR A 114 24.60 -8.06 10.66
N PRO A 115 24.47 -7.73 9.35
CA PRO A 115 23.40 -8.27 8.50
C PRO A 115 23.35 -9.79 8.49
N ASP A 116 24.52 -10.45 8.39
CA ASP A 116 24.64 -11.90 8.31
C ASP A 116 24.20 -12.58 9.59
N TYR A 117 24.69 -12.12 10.73
CA TYR A 117 24.26 -12.63 12.04
C TYR A 117 22.76 -12.53 12.23
N THR A 118 22.17 -11.38 11.86
CA THR A 118 20.72 -11.18 11.95
C THR A 118 19.96 -12.17 11.06
N MET A 119 20.40 -12.33 9.81
CA MET A 119 19.79 -13.28 8.87
C MET A 119 19.91 -14.73 9.37
N GLU A 120 21.06 -15.13 9.90
CA GLU A 120 21.25 -16.47 10.47
C GLU A 120 20.26 -16.76 11.60
N ARG A 121 20.03 -15.79 12.50
CA ARG A 121 19.05 -15.95 13.59
C ARG A 121 17.63 -16.07 13.08
N MET A 122 17.25 -15.26 12.08
CA MET A 122 15.94 -15.36 11.43
C MET A 122 15.78 -16.70 10.70
N ILE A 123 16.78 -17.13 9.95
CA ILE A 123 16.78 -18.43 9.26
C ILE A 123 16.61 -19.58 10.24
N GLU A 124 17.31 -19.53 11.38
CA GLU A 124 17.19 -20.57 12.39
C GLU A 124 15.77 -20.66 12.97
N ALA A 125 15.12 -19.53 13.25
CA ALA A 125 13.72 -19.51 13.68
C ALA A 125 12.79 -20.14 12.62
N LEU A 126 12.97 -19.79 11.33
CA LEU A 126 12.18 -20.37 10.24
C LEU A 126 12.50 -21.86 10.02
N ARG A 127 13.73 -22.28 10.23
CA ARG A 127 14.14 -23.69 10.17
C ARG A 127 13.41 -24.51 11.26
N ILE A 128 13.41 -24.02 12.50
CA ILE A 128 12.68 -24.65 13.61
C ILE A 128 11.19 -24.78 13.24
N LEU A 129 10.58 -23.71 12.71
CA LEU A 129 9.18 -23.75 12.29
C LEU A 129 8.94 -24.80 11.20
N ARG A 130 9.72 -24.80 10.13
CA ARG A 130 9.49 -25.68 8.96
C ARG A 130 9.88 -27.13 9.22
N GLN A 131 11.02 -27.38 9.90
CA GLN A 131 11.61 -28.71 10.02
C GLN A 131 11.24 -29.42 11.35
N GLU A 132 11.17 -28.69 12.47
CA GLU A 132 10.86 -29.30 13.76
C GLU A 132 9.35 -29.30 14.06
N TYR A 133 8.67 -28.17 13.80
CA TYR A 133 7.22 -28.06 14.01
C TYR A 133 6.38 -28.43 12.79
N HIS A 134 7.00 -28.69 11.64
CA HIS A 134 6.32 -28.99 10.36
C HIS A 134 5.26 -27.94 10.00
N PHE A 135 5.53 -26.67 10.36
CA PHE A 135 4.61 -25.56 10.13
C PHE A 135 4.45 -25.30 8.64
N ASN A 136 3.25 -25.50 8.11
CA ASN A 136 2.89 -25.28 6.71
C ASN A 136 2.13 -23.97 6.46
N GLY A 137 1.98 -23.10 7.48
CA GLY A 137 1.37 -21.79 7.35
C GLY A 137 2.23 -20.83 6.53
N TYR A 138 1.61 -19.71 6.10
CA TYR A 138 2.27 -18.70 5.29
C TYR A 138 3.39 -17.98 6.06
N ILE A 139 4.56 -17.83 5.44
CA ILE A 139 5.69 -17.08 5.99
C ILE A 139 6.12 -15.98 5.02
N HIS A 140 6.03 -14.73 5.48
CA HIS A 140 6.62 -13.59 4.82
C HIS A 140 7.82 -13.10 5.63
N ALA A 141 9.01 -13.14 5.05
CA ALA A 141 10.23 -12.68 5.71
C ALA A 141 10.84 -11.47 5.01
N LYS A 142 11.34 -10.51 5.79
CA LYS A 142 12.16 -9.42 5.26
C LYS A 142 13.62 -9.83 5.28
N THR A 143 14.27 -9.74 4.14
CA THR A 143 15.72 -9.92 4.05
C THR A 143 16.44 -8.67 4.56
N ILE A 144 17.53 -8.89 5.25
CA ILE A 144 18.37 -7.80 5.77
C ILE A 144 19.29 -7.31 4.64
N PRO A 145 19.25 -6.02 4.28
CA PRO A 145 20.15 -5.47 3.27
C PRO A 145 21.62 -5.65 3.65
N GLY A 146 22.42 -6.14 2.69
CA GLY A 146 23.84 -6.39 2.92
C GLY A 146 24.18 -7.80 3.44
N ALA A 147 23.19 -8.65 3.68
CA ALA A 147 23.44 -10.04 4.03
C ALA A 147 24.01 -10.84 2.84
N ASP A 148 24.77 -11.89 3.17
CA ASP A 148 25.38 -12.78 2.17
C ASP A 148 24.35 -13.43 1.25
N ALA A 149 24.74 -13.67 0.01
CA ALA A 149 23.86 -14.23 -1.02
C ALA A 149 23.34 -15.63 -0.66
N GLU A 150 24.15 -16.45 0.02
CA GLU A 150 23.72 -17.78 0.43
C GLU A 150 22.66 -17.71 1.56
N LEU A 151 22.75 -16.74 2.45
CA LEU A 151 21.71 -16.50 3.46
C LEU A 151 20.40 -16.06 2.83
N VAL A 152 20.45 -15.21 1.79
CA VAL A 152 19.26 -14.83 1.00
C VAL A 152 18.65 -16.06 0.32
N ARG A 153 19.47 -16.97 -0.21
CA ARG A 153 19.01 -18.24 -0.78
C ARG A 153 18.34 -19.12 0.25
N ARG A 154 18.98 -19.30 1.41
CA ARG A 154 18.47 -20.16 2.49
C ARG A 154 17.12 -19.67 3.03
N ILE A 155 16.97 -18.37 3.29
CA ILE A 155 15.70 -17.86 3.78
C ILE A 155 14.58 -17.96 2.71
N GLY A 156 14.92 -17.85 1.42
CA GLY A 156 13.98 -17.99 0.33
C GLY A 156 13.41 -19.40 0.14
N LEU A 157 14.13 -20.42 0.58
CA LEU A 157 13.65 -21.81 0.61
C LEU A 157 12.71 -22.10 1.82
N LEU A 158 12.72 -21.24 2.83
CA LEU A 158 11.91 -21.40 4.04
C LEU A 158 10.67 -20.49 4.04
N ALA A 159 10.73 -19.37 3.33
CA ALA A 159 9.67 -18.37 3.28
C ALA A 159 8.85 -18.46 1.99
N ASP A 160 7.54 -18.16 2.09
CA ASP A 160 6.66 -18.10 0.92
C ASP A 160 6.85 -16.78 0.15
N ARG A 161 7.12 -15.68 0.86
CA ARG A 161 7.43 -14.37 0.27
C ARG A 161 8.64 -13.75 0.92
N LEU A 162 9.45 -13.08 0.11
CA LEU A 162 10.54 -12.23 0.57
C LEU A 162 10.25 -10.76 0.30
N SER A 163 10.74 -9.89 1.17
CA SER A 163 10.78 -8.44 0.94
C SER A 163 12.18 -7.90 1.17
N VAL A 164 12.60 -7.02 0.28
CA VAL A 164 13.77 -6.16 0.48
C VAL A 164 13.28 -4.73 0.40
N ASN A 165 13.31 -4.00 1.50
CA ASN A 165 12.82 -2.63 1.51
C ASN A 165 13.79 -1.68 0.80
N ILE A 166 13.27 -0.87 -0.13
CA ILE A 166 14.06 0.19 -0.76
C ILE A 166 14.17 1.42 0.14
N GLU A 167 13.24 1.55 1.09
CA GLU A 167 13.11 2.57 2.12
C GLU A 167 12.80 3.96 1.55
N LEU A 168 13.68 4.56 0.76
CA LEU A 168 13.55 5.92 0.26
C LEU A 168 13.62 5.95 -1.27
N PRO A 169 12.95 6.93 -1.92
CA PRO A 169 12.80 6.95 -3.37
C PRO A 169 14.12 7.21 -4.12
N SER A 170 15.09 7.88 -3.52
CA SER A 170 16.36 8.23 -4.17
C SER A 170 17.58 7.79 -3.38
N GLU A 171 18.71 7.65 -4.06
CA GLU A 171 19.99 7.35 -3.43
C GLU A 171 20.49 8.52 -2.56
N ALA A 172 20.20 9.76 -2.97
CA ALA A 172 20.53 10.96 -2.20
C ALA A 172 19.81 10.96 -0.86
N SER A 173 18.48 10.70 -0.88
CA SER A 173 17.67 10.61 0.33
C SER A 173 18.08 9.42 1.22
N LEU A 174 18.43 8.28 0.61
CA LEU A 174 18.93 7.12 1.35
C LEU A 174 20.25 7.44 2.06
N SER A 175 21.19 8.07 1.37
CA SER A 175 22.49 8.48 1.95
C SER A 175 22.31 9.50 3.06
N LEU A 176 21.35 10.42 2.92
CA LEU A 176 21.04 11.45 3.89
C LEU A 176 20.44 10.90 5.19
N LEU A 177 19.47 10.01 5.08
CA LEU A 177 18.65 9.55 6.20
C LEU A 177 19.01 8.16 6.72
N ALA A 178 19.71 7.35 5.95
CA ALA A 178 20.12 6.00 6.30
C ALA A 178 21.55 5.70 5.80
N PRO A 179 22.58 6.42 6.30
CA PRO A 179 23.95 6.33 5.79
C PRO A 179 24.56 4.92 5.90
N ASP A 180 24.10 4.13 6.85
CA ASP A 180 24.51 2.74 7.03
C ASP A 180 23.95 1.79 5.94
N LYS A 181 22.95 2.24 5.15
CA LYS A 181 22.33 1.46 4.08
C LYS A 181 22.84 1.93 2.70
N LYS A 182 23.48 1.04 1.98
CA LYS A 182 23.94 1.32 0.61
C LYS A 182 22.92 0.81 -0.40
N LYS A 183 22.66 1.55 -1.47
CA LYS A 183 21.77 1.17 -2.58
C LYS A 183 22.08 -0.22 -3.13
N GLN A 184 23.38 -0.53 -3.33
CA GLN A 184 23.79 -1.83 -3.82
C GLN A 184 23.42 -2.98 -2.87
N ALA A 185 23.51 -2.77 -1.56
CA ALA A 185 23.12 -3.73 -0.53
C ALA A 185 21.61 -4.05 -0.56
N ILE A 186 20.79 -3.16 -1.11
CA ILE A 186 19.35 -3.34 -1.31
C ILE A 186 19.05 -4.00 -2.66
N LEU A 187 19.63 -3.49 -3.75
CA LEU A 187 19.28 -3.92 -5.11
C LEU A 187 19.87 -5.30 -5.47
N LYS A 188 21.03 -5.65 -4.92
CA LYS A 188 21.66 -6.97 -5.18
C LYS A 188 20.79 -8.14 -4.72
N PRO A 189 20.28 -8.18 -3.47
CA PRO A 189 19.33 -9.21 -3.03
C PRO A 189 18.04 -9.23 -3.86
N MET A 190 17.49 -8.07 -4.26
CA MET A 190 16.30 -8.02 -5.13
C MET A 190 16.54 -8.74 -6.47
N GLY A 191 17.69 -8.48 -7.10
CA GLY A 191 18.08 -9.15 -8.35
C GLY A 191 18.24 -10.65 -8.17
N GLN A 192 18.92 -11.07 -7.10
CA GLN A 192 19.10 -12.47 -6.75
C GLN A 192 17.76 -13.20 -6.55
N ILE A 193 16.83 -12.61 -5.78
CA ILE A 193 15.52 -13.18 -5.54
C ILE A 193 14.73 -13.31 -6.86
N ALA A 194 14.81 -12.31 -7.75
CA ALA A 194 14.13 -12.36 -9.04
C ALA A 194 14.64 -13.55 -9.89
N VAL A 195 15.96 -13.74 -9.99
CA VAL A 195 16.59 -14.83 -10.74
C VAL A 195 16.22 -16.19 -10.13
N GLN A 196 16.39 -16.35 -8.82
CA GLN A 196 16.12 -17.62 -8.14
C GLN A 196 14.63 -17.99 -8.17
N SER A 197 13.73 -17.02 -8.03
CA SER A 197 12.28 -17.26 -8.17
C SER A 197 11.90 -17.68 -9.60
N ALA A 198 12.53 -17.10 -10.62
CA ALA A 198 12.30 -17.49 -12.01
C ALA A 198 12.85 -18.90 -12.30
N GLN A 199 14.04 -19.22 -11.79
CA GLN A 199 14.64 -20.53 -11.92
C GLN A 199 13.79 -21.61 -11.21
N SER A 200 13.42 -21.39 -9.94
CA SER A 200 12.59 -22.34 -9.17
C SER A 200 11.25 -22.64 -9.87
N LYS A 201 10.62 -21.65 -10.51
CA LYS A 201 9.41 -21.89 -11.29
C LYS A 201 9.65 -22.82 -12.48
N LYS A 202 10.78 -22.70 -13.19
CA LYS A 202 11.14 -23.58 -14.29
C LYS A 202 11.44 -25.00 -13.79
N GLU A 203 12.16 -25.12 -12.67
CA GLU A 203 12.48 -26.41 -12.05
C GLU A 203 11.24 -27.15 -11.57
N LEU A 204 10.25 -26.44 -10.97
CA LEU A 204 8.98 -27.03 -10.54
C LEU A 204 8.13 -27.54 -11.70
N VAL A 205 8.27 -26.99 -12.91
CA VAL A 205 7.62 -27.52 -14.12
C VAL A 205 8.25 -28.84 -14.55
N LEU A 206 9.58 -28.97 -14.42
CA LEU A 206 10.34 -30.15 -14.80
C LEU A 206 10.35 -31.23 -13.72
N TYR A 207 10.44 -30.82 -12.47
CA TYR A 207 10.58 -31.70 -11.30
C TYR A 207 9.56 -31.33 -10.23
N ARG A 208 8.50 -32.12 -10.12
CA ARG A 208 7.35 -31.87 -9.21
C ARG A 208 7.74 -31.64 -7.75
N HIS A 209 8.85 -32.24 -7.31
CA HIS A 209 9.32 -32.18 -5.92
C HIS A 209 10.53 -31.26 -5.72
N ALA A 210 10.87 -30.42 -6.72
CA ALA A 210 11.90 -29.42 -6.55
C ALA A 210 11.55 -28.46 -5.41
N PRO A 211 12.52 -28.00 -4.61
CA PRO A 211 12.27 -27.01 -3.54
C PRO A 211 11.72 -25.70 -4.12
N ALA A 212 10.59 -25.24 -3.61
CA ALA A 212 10.03 -23.95 -3.99
C ALA A 212 10.83 -22.82 -3.35
N PHE A 213 11.24 -21.83 -4.13
CA PHE A 213 11.92 -20.64 -3.65
C PHE A 213 10.95 -19.45 -3.69
N ALA A 214 10.59 -18.91 -2.53
CA ALA A 214 9.69 -17.77 -2.35
C ALA A 214 8.51 -17.81 -3.34
N PRO A 215 7.63 -18.83 -3.31
CA PRO A 215 6.61 -19.08 -4.34
C PRO A 215 5.61 -17.92 -4.50
N ALA A 216 5.35 -17.15 -3.45
CA ALA A 216 4.53 -15.93 -3.50
C ALA A 216 5.31 -14.69 -4.01
N GLY A 217 6.59 -14.86 -4.39
CA GLY A 217 7.45 -13.84 -4.99
C GLY A 217 7.99 -12.83 -4.00
N GLN A 218 8.44 -11.68 -4.52
CA GLN A 218 9.03 -10.62 -3.71
C GLN A 218 8.22 -9.33 -3.74
N SER A 219 8.42 -8.51 -2.70
CA SER A 219 7.87 -7.17 -2.55
C SER A 219 8.91 -6.20 -1.97
N THR A 220 8.60 -4.91 -2.02
CA THR A 220 9.40 -3.85 -1.40
C THR A 220 8.49 -2.84 -0.71
N GLN A 221 9.06 -2.00 0.13
CA GLN A 221 8.38 -0.88 0.77
C GLN A 221 9.19 0.39 0.59
N MET A 222 8.46 1.51 0.42
CA MET A 222 8.99 2.85 0.24
C MET A 222 8.28 3.82 1.17
N ILE A 223 9.04 4.65 1.87
CA ILE A 223 8.53 5.71 2.75
C ILE A 223 8.23 6.94 1.90
N ILE A 224 7.05 7.53 2.09
CA ILE A 224 6.55 8.66 1.32
C ILE A 224 6.38 9.88 2.20
N GLY A 225 6.94 11.02 1.77
CA GLY A 225 6.83 12.29 2.49
C GLY A 225 7.87 12.51 3.59
N ALA A 226 8.83 11.59 3.76
CA ALA A 226 10.03 11.86 4.56
C ALA A 226 11.04 12.74 3.80
N THR A 227 10.97 12.75 2.48
CA THR A 227 11.91 13.40 1.55
C THR A 227 11.13 14.04 0.39
N PRO A 228 11.73 15.02 -0.34
CA PRO A 228 11.00 15.91 -1.25
C PRO A 228 10.68 15.32 -2.63
N GLU A 229 10.98 14.04 -2.90
CA GLU A 229 10.76 13.47 -4.22
C GLU A 229 9.29 13.58 -4.66
N SER A 230 9.10 13.88 -5.95
CA SER A 230 7.79 13.99 -6.58
C SER A 230 7.12 12.62 -6.76
N ASP A 231 5.79 12.62 -6.92
CA ASP A 231 5.03 11.39 -7.24
C ASP A 231 5.47 10.78 -8.57
N ARG A 232 5.87 11.62 -9.54
CA ARG A 232 6.43 11.18 -10.82
C ARG A 232 7.70 10.35 -10.61
N HIS A 233 8.62 10.82 -9.76
CA HIS A 233 9.83 10.07 -9.42
C HIS A 233 9.49 8.74 -8.74
N ILE A 234 8.60 8.76 -7.76
CA ILE A 234 8.16 7.59 -6.99
C ILE A 234 7.50 6.55 -7.90
N MET A 235 6.58 6.97 -8.77
CA MET A 235 5.89 6.05 -9.68
C MET A 235 6.80 5.52 -10.79
N GLY A 236 7.71 6.33 -11.33
CA GLY A 236 8.73 5.90 -12.28
C GLY A 236 9.68 4.86 -11.68
N LEU A 237 10.08 5.05 -10.42
CA LEU A 237 10.86 4.06 -9.69
C LEU A 237 10.06 2.78 -9.47
N ALA A 238 8.81 2.87 -9.03
CA ALA A 238 7.96 1.69 -8.82
C ALA A 238 7.77 0.89 -10.11
N GLU A 239 7.50 1.53 -11.23
CA GLU A 239 7.40 0.90 -12.55
C GLU A 239 8.70 0.19 -12.95
N SER A 240 9.84 0.85 -12.74
CA SER A 240 11.17 0.27 -13.02
C SER A 240 11.45 -0.97 -12.16
N LEU A 241 11.07 -0.94 -10.89
CA LEU A 241 11.21 -2.06 -9.96
C LEU A 241 10.35 -3.25 -10.38
N TYR A 242 9.09 -3.03 -10.81
CA TYR A 242 8.23 -4.08 -11.34
C TYR A 242 8.85 -4.76 -12.57
N LYS A 243 9.32 -3.95 -13.53
CA LYS A 243 9.92 -4.45 -14.78
C LYS A 243 11.23 -5.20 -14.54
N LYS A 244 12.13 -4.63 -13.72
CA LYS A 244 13.49 -5.15 -13.54
C LYS A 244 13.57 -6.35 -12.58
N TYR A 245 12.80 -6.32 -11.48
CA TYR A 245 12.92 -7.31 -10.41
C TYR A 245 11.69 -8.21 -10.26
N SER A 246 10.74 -8.14 -11.18
CA SER A 246 9.50 -8.95 -11.15
C SER A 246 8.77 -8.90 -9.81
N LEU A 247 8.76 -7.72 -9.18
CA LEU A 247 8.08 -7.52 -7.91
C LEU A 247 6.60 -7.85 -8.02
N LYS A 248 6.02 -8.38 -6.94
CA LYS A 248 4.57 -8.58 -6.83
C LYS A 248 3.87 -7.33 -6.31
N ARG A 249 4.55 -6.54 -5.48
CA ARG A 249 4.01 -5.30 -4.94
C ARG A 249 5.11 -4.35 -4.47
N VAL A 250 4.89 -3.07 -4.68
CA VAL A 250 5.53 -1.96 -3.98
C VAL A 250 4.55 -1.47 -2.93
N PHE A 251 4.96 -1.42 -1.67
CA PHE A 251 4.20 -0.82 -0.58
C PHE A 251 4.67 0.62 -0.39
N PHE A 252 3.72 1.54 -0.37
CA PHE A 252 3.94 2.93 -0.02
C PHE A 252 3.55 3.13 1.44
N SER A 253 4.36 3.86 2.18
CA SER A 253 4.12 4.15 3.58
C SER A 253 4.26 5.64 3.83
N ALA A 254 3.16 6.30 4.15
CA ALA A 254 3.23 7.70 4.58
C ALA A 254 4.14 7.81 5.80
N TYR A 255 5.10 8.73 5.74
CA TYR A 255 6.03 8.96 6.83
C TYR A 255 5.27 9.43 8.08
N LEU A 256 5.49 8.72 9.17
CA LEU A 256 5.01 9.12 10.50
C LEU A 256 6.19 9.76 11.25
N PRO A 257 6.10 11.04 11.62
CA PRO A 257 7.15 11.71 12.39
C PRO A 257 7.30 11.08 13.77
N VAL A 258 8.44 10.43 14.01
CA VAL A 258 8.74 9.73 15.28
C VAL A 258 10.04 10.22 15.91
N ASN A 259 10.85 10.95 15.16
CA ASN A 259 12.12 11.48 15.60
C ASN A 259 12.21 12.98 15.33
N SER A 260 12.78 13.74 16.27
CA SER A 260 13.17 15.13 16.05
C SER A 260 14.50 15.14 15.30
N ASP A 261 14.46 15.44 13.99
CA ASP A 261 15.63 15.52 13.11
C ASP A 261 15.37 16.63 12.08
N SER A 262 16.28 17.59 11.96
CA SER A 262 16.12 18.74 11.05
C SER A 262 16.05 18.35 9.57
N ARG A 263 16.44 17.14 9.22
CA ARG A 263 16.39 16.59 7.85
C ARG A 263 15.04 15.94 7.52
N LEU A 264 14.14 15.86 8.49
CA LEU A 264 12.83 15.20 8.41
C LEU A 264 11.71 16.20 8.69
N PRO A 265 10.49 15.95 8.25
CA PRO A 265 9.32 16.73 8.66
C PRO A 265 9.20 16.79 10.19
N ALA A 266 8.79 17.95 10.71
CA ALA A 266 8.62 18.18 12.14
C ALA A 266 7.58 17.22 12.76
N LEU A 267 7.64 17.01 14.07
CA LEU A 267 6.82 16.03 14.78
C LEU A 267 5.30 16.34 14.73
N ASP A 268 4.93 17.58 14.51
CA ASP A 268 3.55 18.06 14.39
C ASP A 268 3.00 17.95 12.96
N VAL A 269 3.85 17.62 11.97
CA VAL A 269 3.42 17.45 10.57
C VAL A 269 2.58 16.16 10.45
N ARG A 270 1.41 16.30 9.88
CA ARG A 270 0.52 15.15 9.64
C ARG A 270 1.06 14.26 8.53
N PRO A 271 1.03 12.91 8.71
CA PRO A 271 1.41 11.98 7.66
C PRO A 271 0.60 12.19 6.38
N PRO A 272 1.24 12.14 5.18
CA PRO A 272 0.57 12.41 3.91
C PRO A 272 -0.28 11.21 3.43
N LEU A 273 -1.29 10.80 4.20
CA LEU A 273 -2.10 9.59 3.93
C LEU A 273 -2.86 9.66 2.61
N LEU A 274 -3.33 10.84 2.20
CA LEU A 274 -4.03 10.98 0.92
C LEU A 274 -3.07 10.82 -0.25
N ARG A 275 -1.82 11.30 -0.14
CA ARG A 275 -0.77 11.07 -1.11
C ARG A 275 -0.43 9.57 -1.22
N GLU A 276 -0.30 8.88 -0.09
CA GLU A 276 -0.14 7.42 -0.05
C GLU A 276 -1.29 6.71 -0.78
N HIS A 277 -2.53 7.12 -0.52
CA HIS A 277 -3.72 6.56 -1.16
C HIS A 277 -3.70 6.75 -2.68
N TRP A 278 -3.32 7.95 -3.17
CA TRP A 278 -3.21 8.20 -4.61
C TRP A 278 -2.10 7.38 -5.26
N LEU A 279 -0.97 7.21 -4.59
CA LEU A 279 0.11 6.34 -5.06
C LEU A 279 -0.34 4.88 -5.17
N TYR A 280 -1.12 4.37 -4.21
CA TYR A 280 -1.71 3.04 -4.33
C TYR A 280 -2.72 2.93 -5.48
N GLN A 281 -3.53 3.95 -5.72
CA GLN A 281 -4.43 3.94 -6.88
C GLN A 281 -3.65 3.97 -8.20
N ALA A 282 -2.60 4.79 -8.29
CA ALA A 282 -1.74 4.84 -9.46
C ALA A 282 -0.99 3.50 -9.68
N ASP A 283 -0.52 2.84 -8.61
CA ASP A 283 0.06 1.50 -8.68
C ASP A 283 -0.91 0.48 -9.30
N TRP A 284 -2.21 0.57 -8.97
CA TRP A 284 -3.23 -0.24 -9.63
C TRP A 284 -3.36 0.07 -11.11
N LEU A 285 -3.28 1.35 -11.51
CA LEU A 285 -3.32 1.75 -12.92
C LEU A 285 -2.13 1.18 -13.69
N LEU A 286 -0.92 1.21 -13.13
CA LEU A 286 0.26 0.59 -13.75
C LEU A 286 0.10 -0.91 -13.92
N ARG A 287 -0.37 -1.62 -12.91
CA ARG A 287 -0.37 -3.08 -12.91
C ARG A 287 -1.54 -3.75 -13.62
N TYR A 288 -2.68 -3.08 -13.74
CA TYR A 288 -3.92 -3.71 -14.22
C TYR A 288 -4.64 -2.95 -15.31
N TYR A 289 -4.25 -1.71 -15.62
CA TYR A 289 -4.93 -0.86 -16.59
C TYR A 289 -4.03 -0.42 -17.75
N ASP A 290 -2.82 -0.96 -17.84
CA ASP A 290 -1.83 -0.63 -18.87
C ASP A 290 -1.46 0.86 -18.95
N PHE A 291 -1.48 1.57 -17.81
CA PHE A 291 -0.91 2.91 -17.71
C PHE A 291 0.60 2.83 -17.47
N SER A 292 1.34 3.81 -17.95
CA SER A 292 2.73 4.05 -17.55
C SER A 292 2.82 5.18 -16.52
N ALA A 293 3.91 5.21 -15.77
CA ALA A 293 4.15 6.29 -14.82
C ALA A 293 4.25 7.66 -15.51
N TRP A 294 4.87 7.68 -16.70
CA TRP A 294 5.08 8.88 -17.51
C TRP A 294 3.80 9.39 -18.18
N GLU A 295 2.83 8.51 -18.39
CA GLU A 295 1.50 8.87 -18.88
C GLU A 295 0.66 9.52 -17.78
N LEU A 296 0.81 9.09 -16.52
CA LEU A 296 0.05 9.61 -15.39
C LEU A 296 0.57 10.97 -14.90
N LEU A 297 1.88 11.20 -14.98
CA LEU A 297 2.56 12.36 -14.41
C LEU A 297 3.64 12.89 -15.37
N THR A 298 3.59 14.20 -15.67
CA THR A 298 4.55 14.89 -16.55
C THR A 298 5.61 15.64 -15.75
N GLU A 299 6.54 16.32 -16.44
CA GLU A 299 7.53 17.18 -15.79
C GLU A 299 6.92 18.45 -15.25
N GLU A 300 5.91 18.98 -15.96
CA GLU A 300 5.19 20.18 -15.57
C GLU A 300 4.24 19.93 -14.40
N GLU A 301 3.69 18.71 -14.30
CA GLU A 301 2.78 18.29 -13.25
C GLU A 301 3.28 17.00 -12.58
N PRO A 302 4.34 17.09 -11.76
CA PRO A 302 5.04 15.93 -11.23
C PRO A 302 4.35 15.27 -10.02
N ASN A 303 3.26 15.86 -9.51
CA ASN A 303 2.52 15.34 -8.36
C ASN A 303 1.05 15.13 -8.70
N PHE A 304 0.41 14.16 -8.04
CA PHE A 304 -1.01 13.91 -8.18
C PHE A 304 -1.83 15.10 -7.67
N ASP A 305 -2.98 15.30 -8.32
CA ASP A 305 -3.95 16.27 -7.85
C ASP A 305 -4.41 15.88 -6.43
N PRO A 306 -4.41 16.82 -5.46
CA PRO A 306 -4.80 16.49 -4.09
C PRO A 306 -6.29 16.15 -3.93
N TYR A 307 -7.13 16.50 -4.90
CA TYR A 307 -8.59 16.39 -4.81
C TYR A 307 -9.17 15.30 -5.70
N LEU A 308 -8.62 15.11 -6.92
CA LEU A 308 -9.04 14.10 -7.88
C LEU A 308 -8.16 12.85 -7.81
N ASP A 309 -8.78 11.69 -7.97
CA ASP A 309 -8.01 10.45 -8.08
C ASP A 309 -7.18 10.42 -9.39
N PRO A 310 -6.07 9.66 -9.43
CA PRO A 310 -5.14 9.66 -10.56
C PRO A 310 -5.78 9.39 -11.91
N LYS A 311 -6.79 8.51 -11.99
CA LYS A 311 -7.47 8.18 -13.24
C LYS A 311 -8.40 9.29 -13.72
N CYS A 312 -9.12 9.91 -12.80
CA CYS A 312 -9.94 11.08 -13.10
C CYS A 312 -9.07 12.26 -13.52
N THR A 313 -7.96 12.49 -12.81
CA THR A 313 -7.00 13.54 -13.14
C THR A 313 -6.47 13.37 -14.57
N TRP A 314 -6.03 12.15 -14.90
CA TRP A 314 -5.56 11.83 -16.25
C TRP A 314 -6.66 12.12 -17.30
N ALA A 315 -7.87 11.63 -17.09
CA ALA A 315 -8.96 11.79 -18.06
C ALA A 315 -9.36 13.25 -18.27
N VAL A 316 -9.35 14.08 -17.23
CA VAL A 316 -9.62 15.53 -17.33
C VAL A 316 -8.49 16.26 -18.06
N ARG A 317 -7.25 15.77 -17.99
CA ARG A 317 -6.09 16.33 -18.72
C ARG A 317 -6.04 15.93 -20.18
N HIS A 318 -6.70 14.84 -20.57
CA HIS A 318 -6.71 14.29 -21.92
C HIS A 318 -8.10 14.34 -22.58
N PRO A 319 -8.70 15.56 -22.77
CA PRO A 319 -10.01 15.69 -23.41
C PRO A 319 -10.04 15.19 -24.84
N GLU A 320 -8.88 15.19 -25.53
CA GLU A 320 -8.73 14.68 -26.91
C GLU A 320 -8.99 13.18 -27.01
N PHE A 321 -8.88 12.44 -25.91
CA PHE A 321 -9.15 11.01 -25.86
C PHE A 321 -10.64 10.68 -25.71
N PHE A 322 -11.44 11.64 -25.30
CA PHE A 322 -12.85 11.48 -24.93
C PHE A 322 -13.81 12.31 -25.79
N PRO A 323 -15.07 11.91 -25.97
CA PRO A 323 -15.71 10.71 -25.39
C PRO A 323 -15.38 9.42 -26.14
N VAL A 324 -15.45 8.29 -25.42
CA VAL A 324 -15.19 6.95 -25.96
C VAL A 324 -16.52 6.21 -26.19
N GLU A 325 -16.74 5.70 -27.41
CA GLU A 325 -17.93 4.90 -27.73
C GLU A 325 -17.82 3.47 -27.15
N ILE A 326 -18.70 3.15 -26.22
CA ILE A 326 -18.65 1.88 -25.45
C ILE A 326 -18.82 0.64 -26.35
N ASN A 327 -19.68 0.74 -27.37
CA ASN A 327 -20.03 -0.41 -28.21
C ASN A 327 -18.92 -0.80 -29.20
N THR A 328 -17.97 0.08 -29.47
CA THR A 328 -16.89 -0.17 -30.47
C THR A 328 -15.48 -0.12 -29.87
N ALA A 329 -15.28 0.59 -28.78
CA ALA A 329 -13.96 0.87 -28.22
C ALA A 329 -13.15 -0.39 -27.88
N PRO A 330 -11.84 -0.43 -28.13
CA PRO A 330 -10.97 -1.52 -27.71
C PRO A 330 -10.83 -1.55 -26.18
N LYS A 331 -10.41 -2.69 -25.62
CA LYS A 331 -10.20 -2.87 -24.17
C LYS A 331 -9.33 -1.78 -23.55
N ALA A 332 -8.23 -1.41 -24.23
CA ALA A 332 -7.32 -0.39 -23.76
C ALA A 332 -8.03 0.97 -23.56
N ALA A 333 -8.89 1.39 -24.51
CA ALA A 333 -9.68 2.61 -24.40
C ALA A 333 -10.70 2.52 -23.24
N LEU A 334 -11.39 1.40 -23.10
CA LEU A 334 -12.32 1.19 -21.98
C LEU A 334 -11.63 1.32 -20.61
N LEU A 335 -10.41 0.82 -20.49
CA LEU A 335 -9.63 0.92 -19.26
C LEU A 335 -9.16 2.35 -18.93
N ARG A 336 -9.15 3.27 -19.91
CA ARG A 336 -8.83 4.69 -19.68
C ARG A 336 -9.99 5.46 -19.05
N ILE A 337 -11.23 4.97 -19.20
CA ILE A 337 -12.45 5.67 -18.75
C ILE A 337 -12.56 5.61 -17.22
N PRO A 338 -12.67 6.77 -16.52
CA PRO A 338 -13.01 6.79 -15.10
C PRO A 338 -14.30 6.04 -14.81
N GLY A 339 -14.30 5.22 -13.74
CA GLY A 339 -15.47 4.41 -13.37
C GLY A 339 -15.58 3.05 -14.10
N ILE A 340 -14.71 2.74 -15.06
CA ILE A 340 -14.61 1.43 -15.70
C ILE A 340 -13.33 0.73 -15.22
N GLY A 341 -13.51 -0.42 -14.58
CA GLY A 341 -12.42 -1.29 -14.14
C GLY A 341 -12.22 -2.52 -15.03
N PRO A 342 -11.16 -3.33 -14.82
CA PRO A 342 -10.88 -4.51 -15.64
C PRO A 342 -12.05 -5.49 -15.73
N LYS A 343 -12.74 -5.75 -14.62
CA LYS A 343 -13.93 -6.63 -14.60
C LYS A 343 -15.08 -6.06 -15.44
N SER A 344 -15.37 -4.76 -15.29
CA SER A 344 -16.43 -4.08 -16.06
C SER A 344 -16.08 -4.02 -17.55
N ALA A 345 -14.83 -3.72 -17.90
CA ALA A 345 -14.35 -3.71 -19.29
C ALA A 345 -14.54 -5.11 -19.96
N LEU A 346 -14.18 -6.20 -19.28
CA LEU A 346 -14.39 -7.55 -19.80
C LEU A 346 -15.87 -7.87 -19.98
N ARG A 347 -16.75 -7.48 -19.04
CA ARG A 347 -18.21 -7.65 -19.16
C ARG A 347 -18.77 -6.88 -20.33
N ILE A 348 -18.34 -5.63 -20.53
CA ILE A 348 -18.71 -4.82 -21.69
C ILE A 348 -18.31 -5.50 -22.99
N LEU A 349 -17.06 -5.95 -23.12
CA LEU A 349 -16.55 -6.62 -24.31
C LEU A 349 -17.31 -7.92 -24.63
N SER A 350 -17.77 -8.65 -23.63
CA SER A 350 -18.58 -9.85 -23.82
C SER A 350 -20.00 -9.52 -24.22
N ALA A 351 -20.67 -8.62 -23.49
CA ALA A 351 -22.09 -8.35 -23.67
C ALA A 351 -22.40 -7.60 -24.98
N ARG A 352 -21.54 -6.67 -25.43
CA ARG A 352 -21.74 -5.94 -26.68
C ARG A 352 -21.72 -6.80 -27.95
N ARG A 353 -21.25 -8.06 -27.86
CA ARG A 353 -21.32 -9.03 -28.97
C ARG A 353 -22.75 -9.52 -29.22
N GLN A 354 -23.61 -9.41 -28.22
CA GLN A 354 -24.98 -9.93 -28.27
C GLN A 354 -26.01 -8.81 -28.46
N GLN A 355 -25.76 -7.61 -27.90
CA GLN A 355 -26.68 -6.48 -27.98
C GLN A 355 -25.93 -5.16 -27.82
N HIS A 356 -26.50 -4.08 -28.35
CA HIS A 356 -26.01 -2.74 -28.06
C HIS A 356 -26.24 -2.38 -26.59
N LEU A 357 -25.22 -1.80 -25.98
CA LEU A 357 -25.24 -1.41 -24.57
C LEU A 357 -25.61 0.06 -24.42
N GLY A 358 -26.54 0.31 -23.50
CA GLY A 358 -26.88 1.64 -23.02
C GLY A 358 -26.44 1.86 -21.56
N MET A 359 -26.77 3.02 -21.00
CA MET A 359 -26.38 3.40 -19.64
C MET A 359 -26.91 2.45 -18.56
N ALA A 360 -28.13 1.91 -18.75
CA ALA A 360 -28.74 0.97 -17.80
C ALA A 360 -27.96 -0.35 -17.72
N GLU A 361 -27.54 -0.87 -18.87
CA GLU A 361 -26.71 -2.09 -18.97
C GLU A 361 -25.36 -1.86 -18.33
N LEU A 362 -24.71 -0.73 -18.58
CA LEU A 362 -23.41 -0.38 -17.99
C LEU A 362 -23.49 -0.35 -16.46
N LYS A 363 -24.53 0.23 -15.87
CA LYS A 363 -24.76 0.23 -14.43
C LYS A 363 -24.84 -1.19 -13.85
N ARG A 364 -25.60 -2.08 -14.51
CA ARG A 364 -25.71 -3.51 -14.11
C ARG A 364 -24.38 -4.25 -14.21
N MET A 365 -23.50 -3.85 -15.14
CA MET A 365 -22.15 -4.43 -15.29
C MET A 365 -21.14 -3.91 -14.27
N GLY A 366 -21.53 -3.02 -13.35
CA GLY A 366 -20.66 -2.46 -12.32
C GLY A 366 -19.83 -1.26 -12.77
N VAL A 367 -20.26 -0.55 -13.81
CA VAL A 367 -19.68 0.74 -14.20
C VAL A 367 -20.15 1.80 -13.22
N VAL A 368 -19.22 2.60 -12.72
CA VAL A 368 -19.51 3.74 -11.83
C VAL A 368 -19.94 4.93 -12.69
N LEU A 369 -21.22 4.97 -13.08
CA LEU A 369 -21.77 5.95 -14.03
C LEU A 369 -21.57 7.39 -13.59
N LYS A 370 -21.62 7.71 -12.29
CA LYS A 370 -21.34 9.06 -11.78
C LYS A 370 -19.95 9.61 -12.14
N ARG A 371 -19.04 8.74 -12.59
CA ARG A 371 -17.71 9.10 -13.12
C ARG A 371 -17.66 8.93 -14.64
N ALA A 372 -18.15 7.79 -15.15
CA ALA A 372 -17.99 7.41 -16.55
C ALA A 372 -18.81 8.27 -17.51
N GLN A 373 -19.97 8.81 -17.11
CA GLN A 373 -20.93 9.52 -17.98
C GLN A 373 -20.34 10.73 -18.71
N TYR A 374 -19.28 11.35 -18.19
CA TYR A 374 -18.61 12.50 -18.79
C TYR A 374 -17.61 12.12 -19.90
N PHE A 375 -17.28 10.85 -20.01
CA PHE A 375 -16.19 10.33 -20.83
C PHE A 375 -16.62 9.29 -21.86
N ILE A 376 -17.94 9.01 -21.96
CA ILE A 376 -18.45 7.93 -22.81
C ILE A 376 -19.61 8.38 -23.69
N THR A 377 -19.73 7.68 -24.82
CA THR A 377 -20.96 7.64 -25.61
C THR A 377 -21.50 6.22 -25.68
N CYS A 378 -22.81 6.10 -25.84
CA CYS A 378 -23.51 4.86 -26.12
C CYS A 378 -24.36 5.08 -27.37
N ASN A 379 -24.06 4.37 -28.46
CA ASN A 379 -24.73 4.56 -29.78
C ASN A 379 -24.66 6.00 -30.25
N GLY A 380 -23.49 6.62 -30.12
CA GLY A 380 -23.26 8.02 -30.54
C GLY A 380 -23.87 9.09 -29.61
N ARG A 381 -24.55 8.70 -28.52
CA ARG A 381 -25.17 9.64 -27.59
C ARG A 381 -24.34 9.76 -26.31
N ALA A 382 -23.89 10.96 -25.97
CA ALA A 382 -23.26 11.25 -24.70
C ALA A 382 -24.30 11.41 -23.60
N ALA A 383 -23.97 10.94 -22.38
CA ALA A 383 -24.86 11.08 -21.24
C ALA A 383 -24.73 12.43 -20.53
N ALA A 384 -23.54 13.01 -20.57
CA ALA A 384 -23.25 14.31 -19.99
C ALA A 384 -22.24 15.07 -20.86
N HIS A 385 -22.36 16.38 -20.89
CA HIS A 385 -21.44 17.28 -21.56
C HIS A 385 -20.97 18.34 -20.58
N GLY A 386 -19.80 18.90 -20.80
CA GLY A 386 -19.28 19.99 -19.99
C GLY A 386 -17.85 20.35 -20.37
N THR A 387 -17.45 21.53 -19.98
CA THR A 387 -16.06 21.97 -20.07
C THR A 387 -15.18 21.16 -19.13
N ARG A 388 -13.86 21.19 -19.34
CA ARG A 388 -12.88 20.53 -18.44
C ARG A 388 -13.11 20.92 -16.98
N GLN A 389 -13.39 22.19 -16.71
CA GLN A 389 -13.58 22.69 -15.35
C GLN A 389 -14.88 22.18 -14.72
N GLU A 390 -15.98 22.17 -15.48
CA GLU A 390 -17.27 21.63 -15.02
C GLU A 390 -17.20 20.13 -14.75
N ILE A 391 -16.56 19.37 -15.62
CA ILE A 391 -16.33 17.93 -15.41
C ILE A 391 -15.49 17.68 -14.16
N ALA A 392 -14.40 18.43 -13.97
CA ALA A 392 -13.57 18.33 -12.77
C ALA A 392 -14.37 18.65 -11.50
N ALA A 393 -15.18 19.71 -11.50
CA ALA A 393 -16.05 20.08 -10.41
C ALA A 393 -17.10 18.99 -10.09
N ALA A 394 -17.73 18.43 -11.13
CA ALA A 394 -18.71 17.35 -11.00
C ALA A 394 -18.11 16.03 -10.48
N LEU A 395 -16.85 15.76 -10.77
CA LEU A 395 -16.13 14.61 -10.25
C LEU A 395 -15.77 14.76 -8.77
N LEU A 396 -15.56 16.00 -8.31
CA LEU A 396 -15.32 16.34 -6.91
C LEU A 396 -16.62 16.30 -6.10
N ASP A 397 -17.69 16.88 -6.62
CA ASP A 397 -19.02 16.87 -6.02
C ASP A 397 -20.10 16.52 -7.09
N PRO A 398 -20.46 15.24 -7.20
CA PRO A 398 -21.45 14.80 -8.18
C PRO A 398 -22.85 15.44 -8.02
N LYS A 399 -23.15 16.06 -6.86
CA LYS A 399 -24.42 16.73 -6.62
C LYS A 399 -24.43 18.18 -7.17
N ALA A 400 -23.27 18.84 -7.18
CA ALA A 400 -23.16 20.20 -7.71
C ALA A 400 -23.49 20.28 -9.21
N PHE A 401 -23.24 19.23 -9.98
CA PHE A 401 -23.52 19.19 -11.43
C PHE A 401 -24.99 18.89 -11.77
N ALA A 402 -25.70 18.17 -10.91
CA ALA A 402 -27.13 17.87 -11.11
C ALA A 402 -28.02 19.12 -11.01
N VAL A 403 -27.50 20.23 -10.51
CA VAL A 403 -28.20 21.49 -10.29
C VAL A 403 -28.25 22.35 -11.57
N GLY A 404 -27.45 22.06 -12.61
CA GLY A 404 -27.37 22.83 -13.84
C GLY A 404 -28.64 22.85 -14.71
N THR A 405 -29.71 22.15 -14.32
CA THR A 405 -31.03 22.17 -15.00
C THR A 405 -32.15 22.70 -14.13
N GLN A 406 -31.86 23.11 -12.88
CA GLN A 406 -32.83 23.76 -12.00
C GLN A 406 -32.39 25.19 -11.67
N GLN A 407 -33.37 26.09 -11.55
CA GLN A 407 -33.13 27.47 -11.12
C GLN A 407 -32.40 27.49 -9.77
N LEU A 408 -31.17 27.99 -9.76
CA LEU A 408 -30.32 28.04 -8.59
C LEU A 408 -30.92 28.96 -7.52
N SER A 409 -31.10 28.48 -6.31
CA SER A 409 -31.40 29.30 -5.13
C SER A 409 -30.10 29.74 -4.45
N LEU A 410 -30.16 30.78 -3.60
CA LEU A 410 -28.99 31.20 -2.82
C LEU A 410 -28.45 30.10 -1.90
N ASP A 411 -29.27 29.14 -1.49
CA ASP A 411 -28.88 27.98 -0.66
C ASP A 411 -28.06 26.93 -1.43
N ASP A 412 -28.08 26.96 -2.74
CA ASP A 412 -27.32 26.04 -3.59
C ASP A 412 -25.81 26.41 -3.68
N PHE A 413 -25.45 27.63 -3.26
CA PHE A 413 -24.06 28.09 -3.18
C PHE A 413 -23.40 27.80 -1.83
N THR A 414 -24.12 27.28 -0.85
CA THR A 414 -23.52 26.77 0.38
C THR A 414 -22.88 25.40 0.10
N PRO A 415 -21.61 25.16 0.51
CA PRO A 415 -20.96 23.87 0.31
C PRO A 415 -21.75 22.77 1.02
N LYS A 416 -22.49 21.94 0.27
CA LYS A 416 -23.16 20.76 0.83
C LYS A 416 -22.09 19.69 1.08
N VAL A 417 -21.62 19.64 2.30
CA VAL A 417 -20.68 18.63 2.79
C VAL A 417 -21.42 17.31 3.00
N LEU A 418 -20.70 16.18 2.86
CA LEU A 418 -21.20 14.86 3.24
C LEU A 418 -21.85 14.94 4.64
N PRO A 419 -23.04 14.34 4.88
CA PRO A 419 -23.81 14.51 6.11
C PRO A 419 -23.01 14.34 7.40
N ASP A 420 -22.03 13.44 7.40
CA ASP A 420 -21.19 13.15 8.56
C ASP A 420 -19.92 14.03 8.68
N ALA A 421 -19.56 14.76 7.63
CA ALA A 421 -18.39 15.63 7.60
C ALA A 421 -18.75 17.13 7.68
N ALA A 422 -20.01 17.48 7.52
CA ALA A 422 -20.51 18.86 7.48
C ALA A 422 -20.08 19.72 8.68
N PRO A 423 -20.21 19.26 9.94
CA PRO A 423 -19.83 20.07 11.11
C PRO A 423 -18.33 20.38 11.17
N ALA A 424 -17.47 19.43 10.75
CA ALA A 424 -16.02 19.59 10.82
C ALA A 424 -15.50 20.56 9.74
N VAL A 425 -16.02 20.46 8.51
CA VAL A 425 -15.67 21.39 7.42
C VAL A 425 -16.18 22.81 7.69
N GLN A 426 -17.41 22.94 8.24
CA GLN A 426 -17.95 24.25 8.65
C GLN A 426 -17.11 24.87 9.75
N LYS A 427 -16.62 24.08 10.71
CA LYS A 427 -15.77 24.57 11.80
C LYS A 427 -14.41 25.07 11.31
N LEU A 428 -13.80 24.37 10.34
CA LEU A 428 -12.55 24.78 9.71
C LEU A 428 -12.73 25.98 8.77
N ALA A 429 -13.84 26.05 8.04
CA ALA A 429 -14.17 27.19 7.19
C ALA A 429 -14.48 28.45 8.01
N ALA A 430 -15.17 28.32 9.15
CA ALA A 430 -15.41 29.40 10.10
C ALA A 430 -14.10 29.91 10.75
N ALA A 431 -13.06 29.09 10.80
CA ALA A 431 -11.70 29.47 11.21
C ALA A 431 -10.85 30.14 10.11
N GLY A 432 -11.46 30.51 8.96
CA GLY A 432 -10.80 31.20 7.86
C GLY A 432 -10.10 30.30 6.85
N MET A 433 -10.26 29.00 6.94
CA MET A 433 -9.67 28.04 5.98
C MET A 433 -10.50 27.99 4.68
N PRO A 434 -9.87 28.05 3.48
CA PRO A 434 -10.59 27.88 2.23
C PRO A 434 -11.38 26.55 2.21
N ALA A 435 -12.63 26.58 1.72
CA ALA A 435 -13.54 25.41 1.77
C ALA A 435 -12.97 24.14 1.14
N ARG A 436 -12.16 24.26 0.07
CA ARG A 436 -11.42 23.14 -0.54
C ARG A 436 -10.38 22.54 0.39
N GLN A 437 -9.65 23.38 1.11
CA GLN A 437 -8.63 22.96 2.07
C GLN A 437 -9.28 22.31 3.30
N ALA A 438 -10.40 22.87 3.80
CA ALA A 438 -11.19 22.29 4.86
C ALA A 438 -11.74 20.89 4.48
N ALA A 439 -12.23 20.72 3.26
CA ALA A 439 -12.69 19.41 2.76
C ALA A 439 -11.52 18.40 2.61
N TYR A 440 -10.34 18.85 2.24
CA TYR A 440 -9.13 18.04 2.18
C TYR A 440 -8.70 17.54 3.57
N GLU A 441 -8.66 18.43 4.55
CA GLU A 441 -8.29 18.11 5.93
C GLU A 441 -9.27 17.09 6.56
N VAL A 442 -10.57 17.29 6.38
CA VAL A 442 -11.59 16.35 6.85
C VAL A 442 -11.47 14.98 6.17
N LYS A 443 -11.14 14.95 4.87
CA LYS A 443 -10.91 13.69 4.14
C LYS A 443 -9.65 12.98 4.61
N GLN A 444 -8.59 13.72 4.95
CA GLN A 444 -7.38 13.20 5.58
C GLN A 444 -7.68 12.60 6.96
N GLU A 445 -8.45 13.29 7.79
CA GLU A 445 -8.85 12.80 9.11
C GLU A 445 -9.74 11.54 9.02
N ALA A 446 -10.68 11.50 8.08
CA ALA A 446 -11.50 10.32 7.81
C ALA A 446 -10.67 9.11 7.38
N LEU A 447 -9.66 9.31 6.53
CA LEU A 447 -8.70 8.27 6.14
C LEU A 447 -7.84 7.82 7.32
N GLN A 448 -7.41 8.74 8.19
CA GLN A 448 -6.72 8.39 9.44
C GLN A 448 -7.57 7.52 10.36
N CYS A 449 -8.86 7.86 10.52
CA CYS A 449 -9.79 7.07 11.31
C CYS A 449 -10.01 5.68 10.71
N LEU A 450 -10.07 5.56 9.38
CA LEU A 450 -10.20 4.27 8.69
C LEU A 450 -8.92 3.43 8.81
N THR A 451 -7.74 4.05 8.66
CA THR A 451 -6.47 3.34 8.81
C THR A 451 -6.13 2.98 10.25
N ARG A 452 -6.64 3.73 11.24
CA ARG A 452 -6.54 3.36 12.65
C ARG A 452 -7.56 2.30 13.08
N ARG A 453 -8.64 2.10 12.33
CA ARG A 453 -9.68 1.08 12.59
C ARG A 453 -9.47 -0.22 11.80
N MET A 454 -8.54 -0.26 10.87
CA MET A 454 -8.11 -1.45 10.13
C MET A 454 -6.79 -1.97 10.69
#